data_d0fa3f745a7abe294d19dcb8575f4ada
#
_entry.id   d0fa3f745a7abe294d19dcb8575f4ada
#
_cell.length_a   1.000
_cell.length_b   1.000
_cell.length_c   1.000
_cell.angle_alpha   90.00
_cell.angle_beta   90.00
_cell.angle_gamma   90.00
#
_symmetry.space_group_name_H-M   'P 1'
#
loop_
_entity.id
_entity.type
_entity.pdbx_description
1 polymer ?
#
loop_
_entity_poly.entity_id
_entity_poly.type
_entity_poly.pdbx_seq_one_letter_code
_entity_poly.pdbx_strand_id
1 'polypeptide(L)'
;VIAGVAYWQLDRQTSASGSGALDADSSGSLGIDPLLVAAPSLALLAGTVLVLRLMPPAARLAERRAAGGRGLPLALAGWQFSRRPLRGAGPVLLLVLAVAMGLLTLAQSGTWNRSQSDQADFRAGTDIRVLGSTLGPFGQGGSYDTVPGVTAVAPAVRGSMTMSAGRAGTVVALDTRHADGFLLRGDLGDRSGKELLALLTPEQDAAVGAALPADAQRIDFTLRLTGGAPDGPPGAATLTVEDRYGTPYRFALGTLASGGLPHPFGLDLSAAAGESTGRPAGPLRLTGLDVVRELPEGPAVRQSITLDGLRATGPDGKQTSVTVPAGRWTADSTDAPGPTNWETGLGSVTRTVRLVAPHGAPPALSAVADERFLQSSGSKVGETIDVPLANKTLKVRIVDRLRQLPTTGSGALGGDGTATGTPGTDGGGLLLDLRAANQVLRDTGDGLSATEWWLTTGPGRAAEATAALKNRPDIDPAQIVSRSEIARELGDDPLGAGPQSALAAASIVAAALAAVGFSVSAAGSLRERAGEFGVLRALGTPRRQLARLIAAEQGVLVGIALLAGLGLGEVLARAVVPLIVLTDQAAQPVPAVLVELPAGRVALLLAGVAAVPTLIVAAIALRRTDPAVTLRTQGGN
;
A
#
# COMPACT_ATOMS: atom_id res chain seq x y z
N VAL A 1 -13.53 13.86 -34.50
CA VAL A 1 -12.09 14.05 -34.81
C VAL A 1 -11.36 14.45 -33.53
N ILE A 2 -11.70 15.59 -32.84
CA ILE A 2 -11.01 16.08 -31.64
C ILE A 2 -11.06 15.05 -30.48
N ALA A 3 -12.22 14.44 -30.20
CA ALA A 3 -12.35 13.37 -29.21
C ALA A 3 -11.57 12.10 -29.59
N GLY A 4 -11.50 11.77 -30.89
CA GLY A 4 -10.72 10.64 -31.38
C GLY A 4 -9.21 10.87 -31.28
N VAL A 5 -8.76 12.09 -31.55
CA VAL A 5 -7.35 12.48 -31.38
C VAL A 5 -6.96 12.49 -29.91
N ALA A 6 -7.80 13.03 -29.02
CA ALA A 6 -7.57 13.02 -27.58
C ALA A 6 -7.52 11.59 -27.02
N TYR A 7 -8.45 10.71 -27.45
CA TYR A 7 -8.45 9.29 -27.06
C TYR A 7 -7.21 8.54 -27.57
N TRP A 8 -6.87 8.72 -28.87
CA TRP A 8 -5.70 8.07 -29.46
C TRP A 8 -4.38 8.53 -28.81
N GLN A 9 -4.30 9.78 -28.41
CA GLN A 9 -3.14 10.33 -27.71
C GLN A 9 -3.04 9.84 -26.26
N LEU A 10 -4.17 9.72 -25.57
CA LEU A 10 -4.28 9.08 -24.26
C LEU A 10 -3.86 7.60 -24.30
N ASP A 11 -4.34 6.85 -25.30
CA ASP A 11 -4.01 5.43 -25.50
C ASP A 11 -2.52 5.22 -25.81
N ARG A 12 -1.93 6.12 -26.59
CA ARG A 12 -0.51 6.09 -26.92
C ARG A 12 0.39 6.43 -25.72
N GLN A 13 -0.05 7.30 -24.82
CA GLN A 13 0.68 7.64 -23.59
C GLN A 13 0.57 6.55 -22.53
N THR A 14 -0.54 5.85 -22.43
CA THR A 14 -0.68 4.68 -21.54
C THR A 14 0.12 3.48 -22.01
N SER A 15 0.40 3.41 -23.32
CA SER A 15 1.19 2.34 -23.95
C SER A 15 2.69 2.62 -23.98
N ALA A 16 3.10 3.88 -23.96
CA ALA A 16 4.51 4.30 -23.89
C ALA A 16 4.91 4.48 -22.41
N SER A 17 5.43 3.41 -21.85
CA SER A 17 6.14 3.30 -20.57
C SER A 17 6.59 4.62 -19.91
N GLY A 18 5.93 4.97 -18.78
CA GLY A 18 6.61 5.49 -17.59
C GLY A 18 7.19 6.90 -17.58
N SER A 19 7.13 7.69 -18.64
CA SER A 19 7.50 9.10 -18.62
C SER A 19 6.28 9.95 -18.31
N GLY A 20 6.32 10.62 -17.14
CA GLY A 20 5.30 11.57 -16.72
C GLY A 20 5.16 12.76 -17.67
N ALA A 21 4.45 13.80 -17.24
CA ALA A 21 4.20 15.05 -17.99
C ALA A 21 5.46 15.81 -18.47
N LEU A 22 6.64 15.33 -18.10
CA LEU A 22 7.93 15.88 -18.49
C LEU A 22 8.56 14.94 -19.53
N ASP A 23 8.62 15.37 -20.76
CA ASP A 23 9.38 14.70 -21.81
C ASP A 23 10.76 15.35 -21.91
N ALA A 24 11.82 14.52 -21.85
CA ALA A 24 13.17 15.00 -22.11
C ALA A 24 13.31 15.18 -23.63
N ASP A 25 13.31 16.41 -24.08
CA ASP A 25 13.62 16.74 -25.48
C ASP A 25 15.03 16.23 -25.82
N SER A 26 15.28 15.96 -27.10
CA SER A 26 16.58 15.50 -27.61
C SER A 26 17.79 16.39 -27.23
N SER A 27 17.52 17.54 -26.61
CA SER A 27 18.50 18.48 -26.04
C SER A 27 18.72 18.32 -24.53
N GLY A 28 18.04 17.38 -23.84
CA GLY A 28 18.19 17.16 -22.39
C GLY A 28 17.51 18.21 -21.50
N SER A 29 16.69 19.11 -22.07
CA SER A 29 15.88 20.04 -21.28
C SER A 29 14.52 19.43 -20.95
N LEU A 30 14.11 19.54 -19.68
CA LEU A 30 12.78 19.14 -19.19
C LEU A 30 11.75 20.11 -19.78
N GLY A 31 10.96 19.66 -20.75
CA GLY A 31 9.86 20.42 -21.35
C GLY A 31 8.51 19.92 -20.87
N ILE A 32 7.61 20.83 -20.50
CA ILE A 32 6.21 20.50 -20.24
C ILE A 32 5.54 20.25 -21.60
N ASP A 33 4.95 19.08 -21.83
CA ASP A 33 4.18 18.79 -23.04
C ASP A 33 2.93 19.70 -23.10
N PRO A 34 2.88 20.71 -23.99
CA PRO A 34 1.77 21.65 -24.07
C PRO A 34 0.45 20.96 -24.45
N LEU A 35 0.51 19.78 -25.07
CA LEU A 35 -0.66 18.98 -25.41
C LEU A 35 -1.27 18.32 -24.17
N LEU A 36 -0.47 17.92 -23.22
CA LEU A 36 -0.93 17.32 -21.96
C LEU A 36 -1.65 18.36 -21.09
N VAL A 37 -1.16 19.60 -21.08
CA VAL A 37 -1.81 20.73 -20.39
C VAL A 37 -3.10 21.14 -21.10
N ALA A 38 -3.16 21.08 -22.43
CA ALA A 38 -4.35 21.41 -23.20
C ALA A 38 -5.40 20.29 -23.27
N ALA A 39 -5.03 19.03 -23.00
CA ALA A 39 -5.92 17.87 -23.13
C ALA A 39 -7.22 18.01 -22.30
N PRO A 40 -7.21 18.44 -21.03
CA PRO A 40 -8.44 18.61 -20.24
C PRO A 40 -9.39 19.66 -20.84
N SER A 41 -8.85 20.79 -21.29
CA SER A 41 -9.64 21.86 -21.88
C SER A 41 -10.22 21.49 -23.25
N LEU A 42 -9.46 20.80 -24.08
CA LEU A 42 -9.93 20.26 -25.36
C LEU A 42 -10.99 19.18 -25.18
N ALA A 43 -10.84 18.31 -24.19
CA ALA A 43 -11.83 17.27 -23.86
C ALA A 43 -13.13 17.88 -23.31
N LEU A 44 -13.06 18.92 -22.47
CA LEU A 44 -14.22 19.71 -22.06
C LEU A 44 -14.95 20.34 -23.25
N LEU A 45 -14.20 20.96 -24.15
CA LEU A 45 -14.73 21.59 -25.37
C LEU A 45 -15.40 20.57 -26.29
N ALA A 46 -14.75 19.44 -26.53
CA ALA A 46 -15.29 18.33 -27.31
C ALA A 46 -16.56 17.74 -26.67
N GLY A 47 -16.54 17.53 -25.35
CA GLY A 47 -17.68 17.04 -24.58
C GLY A 47 -18.87 18.00 -24.61
N THR A 48 -18.63 19.30 -24.48
CA THR A 48 -19.70 20.31 -24.59
C THR A 48 -20.33 20.36 -25.97
N VAL A 49 -19.52 20.27 -27.04
CA VAL A 49 -20.04 20.15 -28.42
C VAL A 49 -20.85 18.86 -28.62
N LEU A 50 -20.39 17.76 -28.05
CA LEU A 50 -21.11 16.48 -28.09
C LEU A 50 -22.47 16.58 -27.39
N VAL A 51 -22.52 17.19 -26.21
CA VAL A 51 -23.77 17.43 -25.46
C VAL A 51 -24.75 18.27 -26.27
N LEU A 52 -24.26 19.35 -26.93
CA LEU A 52 -25.10 20.16 -27.82
C LEU A 52 -25.68 19.34 -28.99
N ARG A 53 -24.90 18.44 -29.58
CA ARG A 53 -25.38 17.55 -30.65
C ARG A 53 -26.35 16.47 -30.16
N LEU A 54 -26.20 16.00 -28.94
CA LEU A 54 -27.08 15.01 -28.33
C LEU A 54 -28.39 15.62 -27.77
N MET A 55 -28.43 16.94 -27.59
CA MET A 55 -29.60 17.64 -27.05
C MET A 55 -30.88 17.48 -27.89
N PRO A 56 -30.86 17.63 -29.23
CA PRO A 56 -32.05 17.44 -30.06
C PRO A 56 -32.64 16.00 -30.00
N PRO A 57 -31.83 14.93 -30.14
CA PRO A 57 -32.36 13.57 -30.01
C PRO A 57 -32.85 13.26 -28.59
N ALA A 58 -32.17 13.76 -27.54
CA ALA A 58 -32.59 13.61 -26.16
C ALA A 58 -33.95 14.32 -25.89
N ALA A 59 -34.13 15.52 -26.44
CA ALA A 59 -35.38 16.25 -26.39
C ALA A 59 -36.54 15.47 -27.05
N ARG A 60 -36.31 14.86 -28.23
CA ARG A 60 -37.31 14.01 -28.92
C ARG A 60 -37.62 12.75 -28.11
N LEU A 61 -36.65 12.15 -27.44
CA LEU A 61 -36.87 10.97 -26.60
C LEU A 61 -37.70 11.33 -25.34
N ALA A 62 -37.38 12.48 -24.72
CA ALA A 62 -38.13 13.03 -23.60
C ALA A 62 -39.60 13.35 -24.00
N GLU A 63 -39.81 13.93 -25.19
CA GLU A 63 -41.11 14.17 -25.76
C GLU A 63 -41.93 12.88 -25.94
N ARG A 64 -41.32 11.83 -26.52
CA ARG A 64 -41.98 10.53 -26.69
C ARG A 64 -42.42 9.90 -25.37
N ARG A 65 -41.57 10.02 -24.33
CA ARG A 65 -41.91 9.53 -22.98
C ARG A 65 -42.97 10.40 -22.28
N ALA A 66 -42.91 11.72 -22.46
CA ALA A 66 -43.88 12.66 -21.89
C ALA A 66 -45.25 12.57 -22.56
N ALA A 67 -45.32 12.27 -23.87
CA ALA A 67 -46.57 12.05 -24.61
C ALA A 67 -47.34 10.81 -24.12
N GLY A 68 -46.69 9.81 -23.54
CA GLY A 68 -47.30 8.65 -22.91
C GLY A 68 -47.77 8.87 -21.46
N GLY A 69 -47.48 10.03 -20.86
CA GLY A 69 -47.79 10.36 -19.47
C GLY A 69 -49.11 11.12 -19.29
N ARG A 70 -49.77 10.95 -18.14
CA ARG A 70 -51.09 11.57 -17.82
C ARG A 70 -51.01 13.04 -17.34
N GLY A 71 -50.00 13.83 -17.70
CA GLY A 71 -49.81 15.22 -17.23
C GLY A 71 -49.66 16.25 -18.32
N LEU A 72 -50.67 17.14 -18.52
CA LEU A 72 -50.67 18.24 -19.48
C LEU A 72 -49.43 19.17 -19.41
N PRO A 73 -48.87 19.54 -18.23
CA PRO A 73 -47.72 20.44 -18.14
C PRO A 73 -46.43 19.83 -18.69
N LEU A 74 -46.17 18.53 -18.48
CA LEU A 74 -44.99 17.83 -18.97
C LEU A 74 -45.04 17.60 -20.50
N ALA A 75 -46.22 17.32 -21.05
CA ALA A 75 -46.43 17.16 -22.49
C ALA A 75 -46.21 18.47 -23.25
N LEU A 76 -46.69 19.59 -22.72
CA LEU A 76 -46.52 20.93 -23.30
C LEU A 76 -45.06 21.40 -23.22
N ALA A 77 -44.38 21.12 -22.11
CA ALA A 77 -42.93 21.42 -21.97
C ALA A 77 -42.10 20.63 -22.99
N GLY A 78 -42.36 19.33 -23.17
CA GLY A 78 -41.69 18.49 -24.16
C GLY A 78 -41.90 18.98 -25.61
N TRP A 79 -43.12 19.40 -25.94
CA TRP A 79 -43.48 19.88 -27.28
C TRP A 79 -42.77 21.22 -27.63
N GLN A 80 -42.66 22.14 -26.68
CA GLN A 80 -41.95 23.40 -26.86
C GLN A 80 -40.44 23.19 -27.03
N PHE A 81 -39.89 22.22 -26.32
CA PHE A 81 -38.46 21.88 -26.41
C PHE A 81 -38.06 21.31 -27.77
N SER A 82 -38.94 20.50 -28.37
CA SER A 82 -38.71 19.88 -29.67
C SER A 82 -38.67 20.89 -30.82
N ARG A 83 -39.45 21.98 -30.72
CA ARG A 83 -39.57 22.97 -31.79
C ARG A 83 -38.50 24.03 -31.82
N ARG A 84 -37.82 24.35 -30.67
CA ARG A 84 -36.73 25.36 -30.59
C ARG A 84 -35.60 24.90 -29.68
N PRO A 85 -34.87 23.82 -30.01
CA PRO A 85 -33.88 23.19 -29.12
C PRO A 85 -32.67 24.07 -28.79
N LEU A 86 -32.34 25.04 -29.68
CA LEU A 86 -31.16 25.90 -29.54
C LEU A 86 -31.38 27.10 -28.59
N ARG A 87 -32.61 27.43 -28.21
CA ARG A 87 -32.92 28.63 -27.41
C ARG A 87 -32.47 28.51 -25.94
N GLY A 88 -32.41 27.28 -25.42
CA GLY A 88 -31.90 26.96 -24.11
C GLY A 88 -30.45 26.46 -24.08
N ALA A 89 -29.78 26.41 -25.23
CA ALA A 89 -28.49 25.77 -25.35
C ALA A 89 -27.37 26.44 -24.54
N GLY A 90 -27.34 27.77 -24.49
CA GLY A 90 -26.32 28.53 -23.76
C GLY A 90 -26.31 28.24 -22.24
N PRO A 91 -27.42 28.45 -21.54
CA PRO A 91 -27.51 28.17 -20.09
C PRO A 91 -27.27 26.70 -19.73
N VAL A 92 -27.80 25.79 -20.56
CA VAL A 92 -27.58 24.34 -20.35
C VAL A 92 -26.09 24.01 -20.48
N LEU A 93 -25.41 24.60 -21.47
CA LEU A 93 -23.98 24.40 -21.70
C LEU A 93 -23.15 24.90 -20.53
N LEU A 94 -23.46 26.08 -20.00
CA LEU A 94 -22.79 26.62 -18.81
C LEU A 94 -23.05 25.76 -17.57
N LEU A 95 -24.27 25.20 -17.42
CA LEU A 95 -24.60 24.30 -16.33
C LEU A 95 -23.83 22.96 -16.46
N VAL A 96 -23.77 22.38 -17.66
CA VAL A 96 -22.99 21.17 -17.95
C VAL A 96 -21.51 21.40 -17.62
N LEU A 97 -20.98 22.55 -18.03
CA LEU A 97 -19.59 22.92 -17.75
C LEU A 97 -19.36 23.05 -16.24
N ALA A 98 -20.24 23.72 -15.52
CA ALA A 98 -20.14 23.89 -14.06
C ALA A 98 -20.17 22.55 -13.32
N VAL A 99 -21.07 21.63 -13.74
CA VAL A 99 -21.13 20.28 -13.14
C VAL A 99 -19.87 19.47 -13.50
N ALA A 100 -19.44 19.47 -14.77
CA ALA A 100 -18.28 18.71 -15.20
C ALA A 100 -16.98 19.21 -14.54
N MET A 101 -16.79 20.54 -14.45
CA MET A 101 -15.65 21.14 -13.74
C MET A 101 -15.70 20.88 -12.24
N GLY A 102 -16.89 20.98 -11.62
CA GLY A 102 -17.07 20.65 -10.21
C GLY A 102 -16.75 19.18 -9.90
N LEU A 103 -17.18 18.26 -10.76
CA LEU A 103 -16.86 16.84 -10.67
C LEU A 103 -15.36 16.58 -10.83
N LEU A 104 -14.73 17.21 -11.83
CA LEU A 104 -13.29 17.09 -12.04
C LEU A 104 -12.50 17.58 -10.83
N THR A 105 -12.92 18.71 -10.23
CA THR A 105 -12.30 19.24 -9.00
C THR A 105 -12.46 18.29 -7.80
N LEU A 106 -13.66 17.73 -7.63
CA LEU A 106 -13.94 16.77 -6.56
C LEU A 106 -13.15 15.47 -6.75
N ALA A 107 -13.11 14.97 -7.99
CA ALA A 107 -12.33 13.80 -8.35
C ALA A 107 -10.84 14.01 -8.11
N GLN A 108 -10.30 15.16 -8.56
CA GLN A 108 -8.89 15.49 -8.38
C GLN A 108 -8.51 15.55 -6.89
N SER A 109 -9.27 16.28 -6.06
CA SER A 109 -8.97 16.42 -4.64
C SER A 109 -9.16 15.11 -3.88
N GLY A 110 -10.21 14.34 -4.18
CA GLY A 110 -10.45 13.04 -3.56
C GLY A 110 -9.38 12.02 -3.92
N THR A 111 -9.05 11.94 -5.20
CA THR A 111 -8.04 11.02 -5.74
C THR A 111 -6.64 11.37 -5.24
N TRP A 112 -6.29 12.66 -5.17
CA TRP A 112 -5.02 13.12 -4.63
C TRP A 112 -4.83 12.65 -3.19
N ASN A 113 -5.79 12.98 -2.30
CA ASN A 113 -5.70 12.59 -0.89
C ASN A 113 -5.61 11.05 -0.72
N ARG A 114 -6.37 10.31 -1.51
CA ARG A 114 -6.31 8.86 -1.51
C ARG A 114 -4.97 8.34 -2.01
N SER A 115 -4.46 8.87 -3.12
CA SER A 115 -3.17 8.47 -3.69
C SER A 115 -2.03 8.64 -2.70
N GLN A 116 -2.02 9.72 -1.91
CA GLN A 116 -1.01 9.94 -0.88
C GLN A 116 -1.10 8.91 0.25
N SER A 117 -2.32 8.60 0.71
CA SER A 117 -2.52 7.54 1.69
C SER A 117 -2.09 6.18 1.14
N ASP A 118 -2.48 5.85 -0.10
CA ASP A 118 -2.13 4.59 -0.77
C ASP A 118 -0.61 4.46 -0.98
N GLN A 119 0.08 5.57 -1.33
CA GLN A 119 1.54 5.59 -1.45
C GLN A 119 2.22 5.41 -0.09
N ALA A 120 1.70 6.06 0.97
CA ALA A 120 2.22 5.89 2.32
C ALA A 120 2.04 4.44 2.80
N ASP A 121 0.88 3.84 2.55
CA ASP A 121 0.59 2.44 2.86
C ASP A 121 1.54 1.49 2.13
N PHE A 122 1.77 1.75 0.84
CA PHE A 122 2.65 0.94 0.00
C PHE A 122 4.12 1.06 0.42
N ARG A 123 4.61 2.28 0.70
CA ARG A 123 6.00 2.53 1.11
C ARG A 123 6.28 1.99 2.52
N ALA A 124 5.35 2.15 3.44
CA ALA A 124 5.49 1.69 4.81
C ALA A 124 5.22 0.18 4.95
N GLY A 125 4.19 -0.36 4.30
CA GLY A 125 3.76 -1.76 4.39
C GLY A 125 3.07 -2.13 5.70
N THR A 126 3.26 -1.34 6.75
CA THR A 126 2.65 -1.43 8.09
C THR A 126 2.57 -0.03 8.69
N ASP A 127 2.11 0.11 9.94
CA ASP A 127 2.05 1.43 10.59
C ASP A 127 3.45 2.04 10.81
N ILE A 128 4.40 1.24 11.31
CA ILE A 128 5.78 1.67 11.56
C ILE A 128 6.73 0.54 11.21
N ARG A 129 7.83 0.84 10.48
CA ARG A 129 8.97 -0.05 10.31
C ARG A 129 10.19 0.54 10.99
N VAL A 130 10.96 -0.31 11.68
CA VAL A 130 12.28 0.02 12.21
C VAL A 130 13.30 -0.74 11.36
N LEU A 131 14.15 -0.01 10.65
CA LEU A 131 15.09 -0.55 9.67
C LEU A 131 16.46 -0.88 10.27
N GLY A 132 16.76 -0.38 11.46
CA GLY A 132 17.99 -0.64 12.14
C GLY A 132 17.99 -0.16 13.59
N SER A 133 18.86 -0.75 14.39
CA SER A 133 19.09 -0.40 15.79
C SER A 133 20.54 -0.76 16.14
N THR A 134 21.12 -0.05 17.10
CA THR A 134 22.44 -0.38 17.65
C THR A 134 22.40 -1.60 18.58
N LEU A 135 21.19 -1.99 19.04
CA LEU A 135 20.99 -3.26 19.73
C LEU A 135 21.16 -4.45 18.81
N GLY A 136 21.75 -5.52 19.31
CA GLY A 136 21.76 -6.79 18.60
C GLY A 136 20.33 -7.31 18.36
N PRO A 137 20.10 -8.08 17.28
CA PRO A 137 18.75 -8.58 16.93
C PRO A 137 18.04 -9.33 18.05
N PHE A 138 18.78 -10.02 18.91
CA PHE A 138 18.24 -10.78 20.06
C PHE A 138 17.52 -9.90 21.09
N GLY A 139 18.01 -8.65 21.29
CA GLY A 139 17.41 -7.71 22.25
C GLY A 139 16.32 -6.83 21.69
N GLN A 140 16.10 -6.82 20.39
CA GLN A 140 15.19 -5.88 19.73
C GLN A 140 13.71 -6.29 19.92
N GLY A 141 13.36 -7.56 19.64
CA GLY A 141 11.98 -8.01 19.52
C GLY A 141 11.14 -7.77 20.79
N GLY A 142 11.65 -8.13 21.95
CA GLY A 142 10.96 -7.90 23.22
C GLY A 142 10.96 -6.43 23.66
N SER A 143 11.94 -5.63 23.18
CA SER A 143 11.98 -4.20 23.47
C SER A 143 10.89 -3.44 22.71
N TYR A 144 10.58 -3.83 21.48
CA TYR A 144 9.52 -3.19 20.70
C TYR A 144 8.12 -3.48 21.23
N ASP A 145 7.91 -4.63 21.89
CA ASP A 145 6.65 -4.94 22.57
C ASP A 145 6.31 -3.95 23.70
N THR A 146 7.31 -3.33 24.29
CA THR A 146 7.12 -2.38 25.39
C THR A 146 6.86 -0.95 24.93
N VAL A 147 6.90 -0.69 23.63
CA VAL A 147 6.67 0.66 23.07
C VAL A 147 5.19 1.03 23.22
N PRO A 148 4.87 2.19 23.82
CA PRO A 148 3.50 2.64 24.00
C PRO A 148 2.75 2.71 22.67
N GLY A 149 1.56 2.10 22.62
CA GLY A 149 0.71 2.10 21.45
C GLY A 149 0.97 0.99 20.43
N VAL A 150 2.05 0.23 20.56
CA VAL A 150 2.31 -0.97 19.73
C VAL A 150 1.44 -2.13 20.22
N THR A 151 0.83 -2.85 19.30
CA THR A 151 -0.06 -4.00 19.55
C THR A 151 0.46 -5.31 18.99
N ALA A 152 1.26 -5.26 17.93
CA ALA A 152 1.92 -6.42 17.35
C ALA A 152 3.29 -6.04 16.79
N VAL A 153 4.21 -7.00 16.82
CA VAL A 153 5.59 -6.86 16.36
C VAL A 153 5.92 -8.08 15.50
N ALA A 154 6.40 -7.87 14.29
CA ALA A 154 6.82 -8.92 13.37
C ALA A 154 8.25 -8.66 12.86
N PRO A 155 9.19 -9.60 13.05
CA PRO A 155 10.51 -9.52 12.44
C PRO A 155 10.44 -9.78 10.94
N ALA A 156 11.30 -9.09 10.20
CA ALA A 156 11.49 -9.35 8.78
C ALA A 156 12.97 -9.35 8.39
N VAL A 157 13.27 -10.06 7.31
CA VAL A 157 14.60 -10.09 6.68
C VAL A 157 14.44 -9.65 5.24
N ARG A 158 15.20 -8.66 4.86
CA ARG A 158 15.20 -8.13 3.49
C ARG A 158 16.49 -8.50 2.78
N GLY A 159 16.38 -8.94 1.54
CA GLY A 159 17.51 -9.23 0.68
C GLY A 159 17.26 -8.77 -0.75
N SER A 160 18.32 -8.71 -1.53
CA SER A 160 18.26 -8.42 -2.96
C SER A 160 18.70 -9.65 -3.75
N MET A 161 18.06 -9.85 -4.90
CA MET A 161 18.37 -10.90 -5.85
C MET A 161 18.63 -10.30 -7.22
N THR A 162 19.81 -10.56 -7.79
CA THR A 162 20.12 -10.13 -9.16
C THR A 162 19.36 -10.99 -10.17
N MET A 163 18.66 -10.35 -11.07
CA MET A 163 17.85 -10.98 -12.10
C MET A 163 18.34 -10.71 -13.51
N SER A 164 17.62 -11.22 -14.50
CA SER A 164 17.91 -11.01 -15.91
C SER A 164 17.94 -9.51 -16.26
N ALA A 165 18.83 -9.14 -17.18
CA ALA A 165 19.03 -7.76 -17.64
C ALA A 165 19.50 -6.77 -16.54
N GLY A 166 20.21 -7.26 -15.50
CA GLY A 166 20.75 -6.39 -14.44
C GLY A 166 19.69 -5.80 -13.50
N ARG A 167 18.47 -6.35 -13.47
CA ARG A 167 17.44 -5.93 -12.53
C ARG A 167 17.70 -6.50 -11.15
N ALA A 168 17.32 -5.77 -10.12
CA ALA A 168 17.39 -6.19 -8.73
C ALA A 168 15.97 -6.50 -8.22
N GLY A 169 15.70 -7.77 -7.91
CA GLY A 169 14.48 -8.19 -7.20
C GLY A 169 14.67 -8.07 -5.69
N THR A 170 13.62 -7.71 -4.98
CA THR A 170 13.60 -7.63 -3.53
C THR A 170 12.94 -8.88 -2.94
N VAL A 171 13.62 -9.54 -2.01
CA VAL A 171 13.08 -10.67 -1.26
C VAL A 171 12.79 -10.21 0.16
N VAL A 172 11.57 -10.42 0.63
CA VAL A 172 11.13 -10.11 2.00
C VAL A 172 10.68 -11.39 2.67
N ALA A 173 11.41 -11.83 3.70
CA ALA A 173 10.97 -12.88 4.61
C ALA A 173 10.37 -12.22 5.85
N LEU A 174 9.06 -12.35 6.06
CA LEU A 174 8.30 -11.70 7.14
C LEU A 174 7.70 -12.77 8.06
N ASP A 175 7.69 -12.56 9.37
CA ASP A 175 6.88 -13.42 10.25
C ASP A 175 5.40 -13.16 10.00
N THR A 176 4.80 -13.98 9.14
CA THR A 176 3.42 -13.80 8.65
C THR A 176 2.37 -14.01 9.74
N ARG A 177 2.73 -14.69 10.83
CA ARG A 177 1.83 -14.95 11.97
C ARG A 177 1.57 -13.71 12.81
N HIS A 178 2.57 -12.83 12.94
CA HIS A 178 2.49 -11.63 13.77
C HIS A 178 2.37 -10.33 12.94
N ALA A 179 2.26 -10.44 11.62
CA ALA A 179 2.15 -9.30 10.71
C ALA A 179 0.69 -8.86 10.48
N ASP A 180 -0.11 -8.75 11.55
CA ASP A 180 -1.53 -8.35 11.48
C ASP A 180 -1.75 -6.99 10.80
N GLY A 181 -0.76 -6.12 10.85
CA GLY A 181 -0.79 -4.79 10.24
C GLY A 181 -0.26 -4.73 8.80
N PHE A 182 -0.16 -5.85 8.08
CA PHE A 182 0.27 -5.84 6.68
C PHE A 182 -0.73 -5.11 5.79
N LEU A 183 -0.27 -4.00 5.18
CA LEU A 183 -1.09 -3.12 4.37
C LEU A 183 -1.02 -3.54 2.89
N LEU A 184 -2.11 -4.13 2.40
CA LEU A 184 -2.27 -4.48 1.00
C LEU A 184 -3.55 -3.85 0.46
N ARG A 185 -3.41 -3.00 -0.56
CA ARG A 185 -4.57 -2.41 -1.25
C ARG A 185 -5.28 -3.48 -2.07
N GLY A 186 -6.62 -3.53 -1.98
CA GLY A 186 -7.43 -4.63 -2.49
C GLY A 186 -7.38 -4.88 -4.00
N ASP A 187 -6.91 -3.90 -4.81
CA ASP A 187 -6.73 -4.08 -6.26
C ASP A 187 -5.36 -4.66 -6.65
N LEU A 188 -4.42 -4.73 -5.70
CA LEU A 188 -3.08 -5.27 -5.94
C LEU A 188 -3.02 -6.79 -5.91
N GLY A 189 -4.04 -7.45 -5.39
CA GLY A 189 -4.14 -8.91 -5.35
C GLY A 189 -5.59 -9.39 -5.40
N ASP A 190 -5.75 -10.67 -5.72
CA ASP A 190 -7.08 -11.31 -5.73
C ASP A 190 -7.56 -11.69 -4.32
N ARG A 191 -6.66 -11.58 -3.32
CA ARG A 191 -6.89 -11.91 -1.90
C ARG A 191 -6.60 -10.71 -1.01
N SER A 192 -7.23 -10.67 0.14
CA SER A 192 -6.87 -9.72 1.20
C SER A 192 -5.47 -10.00 1.75
N GLY A 193 -4.82 -9.00 2.34
CA GLY A 193 -3.49 -9.16 2.96
C GLY A 193 -3.46 -10.30 3.99
N LYS A 194 -4.51 -10.44 4.80
CA LYS A 194 -4.63 -11.52 5.79
C LYS A 194 -4.72 -12.91 5.16
N GLU A 195 -5.52 -13.07 4.11
CA GLU A 195 -5.62 -14.35 3.39
C GLU A 195 -4.31 -14.71 2.69
N LEU A 196 -3.62 -13.71 2.16
CA LEU A 196 -2.33 -13.88 1.52
C LEU A 196 -1.27 -14.36 2.52
N LEU A 197 -1.17 -13.72 3.70
CA LEU A 197 -0.25 -14.13 4.75
C LEU A 197 -0.57 -15.55 5.26
N ALA A 198 -1.85 -15.90 5.36
CA ALA A 198 -2.28 -17.23 5.78
C ALA A 198 -1.81 -18.37 4.83
N LEU A 199 -1.65 -18.08 3.51
CA LEU A 199 -1.08 -19.03 2.55
C LEU A 199 0.40 -19.31 2.78
N LEU A 200 1.12 -18.37 3.39
CA LEU A 200 2.56 -18.46 3.66
C LEU A 200 2.85 -19.02 5.04
N THR A 201 1.93 -18.83 5.99
CA THR A 201 2.09 -19.25 7.39
C THR A 201 2.15 -20.79 7.46
N PRO A 202 3.20 -21.38 8.03
CA PRO A 202 3.29 -22.84 8.16
C PRO A 202 2.19 -23.40 9.06
N GLU A 203 1.55 -24.49 8.63
CA GLU A 203 0.48 -25.16 9.38
C GLU A 203 1.00 -25.79 10.68
N GLN A 204 2.23 -26.32 10.66
CA GLN A 204 2.85 -26.97 11.80
C GLN A 204 3.86 -26.02 12.47
N ASP A 205 3.56 -25.66 13.68
CA ASP A 205 4.44 -24.91 14.59
C ASP A 205 4.70 -25.73 15.85
N ALA A 206 5.29 -26.91 15.64
CA ALA A 206 5.72 -27.73 16.76
C ALA A 206 6.83 -26.97 17.51
N ALA A 207 6.58 -26.65 18.77
CA ALA A 207 7.56 -26.04 19.64
C ALA A 207 8.77 -26.97 19.82
N VAL A 208 9.89 -26.62 19.22
CA VAL A 208 11.12 -27.42 19.20
C VAL A 208 12.03 -27.01 20.36
N GLY A 209 12.78 -27.98 20.93
CA GLY A 209 13.81 -27.73 21.93
C GLY A 209 13.30 -27.57 23.36
N ALA A 210 14.22 -27.21 24.27
CA ALA A 210 13.93 -27.01 25.66
C ALA A 210 13.41 -25.60 25.93
N ALA A 211 12.19 -25.50 26.49
CA ALA A 211 11.60 -24.21 26.85
C ALA A 211 12.31 -23.60 28.06
N LEU A 212 12.73 -22.35 27.93
CA LEU A 212 13.26 -21.58 29.07
C LEU A 212 12.11 -20.86 29.80
N PRO A 213 12.24 -20.65 31.14
CA PRO A 213 11.31 -19.77 31.84
C PRO A 213 11.22 -18.39 31.19
N ALA A 214 10.03 -17.78 31.25
CA ALA A 214 9.77 -16.50 30.57
C ALA A 214 10.63 -15.34 31.11
N ASP A 215 11.06 -15.43 32.35
CA ASP A 215 11.86 -14.46 33.10
C ASP A 215 13.36 -14.84 33.20
N ALA A 216 13.80 -15.84 32.44
CA ALA A 216 15.18 -16.29 32.46
C ALA A 216 16.14 -15.18 32.01
N GLN A 217 17.07 -14.80 32.89
CA GLN A 217 18.13 -13.84 32.62
C GLN A 217 19.48 -14.51 32.33
N ARG A 218 19.69 -15.70 32.85
CA ARG A 218 20.92 -16.48 32.67
C ARG A 218 20.57 -17.95 32.56
N ILE A 219 21.35 -18.68 31.76
CA ILE A 219 21.32 -20.16 31.73
C ILE A 219 22.71 -20.69 32.02
N ASP A 220 22.75 -21.74 32.83
CA ASP A 220 23.97 -22.45 33.21
C ASP A 220 23.79 -23.95 32.96
N PHE A 221 24.80 -24.61 32.44
CA PHE A 221 24.79 -26.04 32.10
C PHE A 221 26.22 -26.58 32.02
N THR A 222 26.33 -27.89 31.93
CA THR A 222 27.63 -28.56 31.80
C THR A 222 27.67 -29.34 30.49
N LEU A 223 28.72 -29.17 29.71
CA LEU A 223 29.00 -29.97 28.52
C LEU A 223 30.14 -30.97 28.82
N ARG A 224 30.03 -32.14 28.24
CA ARG A 224 31.05 -33.18 28.27
C ARG A 224 31.22 -33.77 26.89
N LEU A 225 32.47 -33.76 26.41
CA LEU A 225 32.83 -34.34 25.11
C LEU A 225 33.61 -35.64 25.36
N THR A 226 32.98 -36.77 25.05
CA THR A 226 33.62 -38.10 25.19
C THR A 226 33.95 -38.67 23.82
N GLY A 227 35.02 -39.48 23.79
CA GLY A 227 35.56 -40.06 22.56
C GLY A 227 36.69 -39.20 21.96
N GLY A 228 37.64 -39.84 21.31
CA GLY A 228 38.87 -39.19 20.83
C GLY A 228 40.01 -39.24 21.87
N ALA A 229 41.18 -38.71 21.47
CA ALA A 229 42.32 -38.64 22.38
C ALA A 229 42.05 -37.66 23.54
N PRO A 230 42.47 -37.99 24.78
CA PRO A 230 42.30 -37.09 25.92
C PRO A 230 42.92 -35.70 25.72
N ASP A 231 44.05 -35.64 25.02
CA ASP A 231 44.78 -34.41 24.73
C ASP A 231 44.46 -33.88 23.30
N GLY A 232 43.35 -34.32 22.73
CA GLY A 232 42.94 -33.85 21.41
C GLY A 232 42.56 -32.36 21.38
N PRO A 233 42.58 -31.71 20.21
CA PRO A 233 42.29 -30.29 20.11
C PRO A 233 40.90 -29.95 20.65
N PRO A 234 40.75 -28.84 21.37
CA PRO A 234 39.46 -28.41 21.90
C PRO A 234 38.53 -28.03 20.76
N GLY A 235 37.20 -28.07 21.02
CA GLY A 235 36.17 -27.64 20.07
C GLY A 235 35.58 -26.28 20.45
N ALA A 236 35.29 -25.45 19.48
CA ALA A 236 34.50 -24.23 19.71
C ALA A 236 33.05 -24.60 19.85
N ALA A 237 32.43 -24.30 21.00
CA ALA A 237 31.03 -24.56 21.29
C ALA A 237 30.18 -23.34 21.00
N THR A 238 29.06 -23.53 20.30
CA THR A 238 28.07 -22.49 19.98
C THR A 238 26.68 -22.98 20.34
N LEU A 239 25.93 -22.19 21.09
CA LEU A 239 24.55 -22.50 21.49
C LEU A 239 23.56 -21.76 20.59
N THR A 240 22.49 -22.44 20.21
CA THR A 240 21.40 -21.82 19.45
C THR A 240 20.15 -21.70 20.34
N VAL A 241 19.68 -20.46 20.48
CA VAL A 241 18.43 -20.12 21.19
C VAL A 241 17.45 -19.51 20.21
N GLU A 242 16.24 -20.00 20.15
CA GLU A 242 15.15 -19.42 19.36
C GLU A 242 14.22 -18.58 20.24
N ASP A 243 13.72 -17.48 19.67
CA ASP A 243 12.70 -16.64 20.28
C ASP A 243 11.27 -17.10 19.91
N ARG A 244 10.25 -16.36 20.34
CA ARG A 244 8.84 -16.64 20.02
C ARG A 244 8.52 -16.55 18.52
N TYR A 245 9.31 -15.84 17.74
CA TYR A 245 9.14 -15.72 16.28
C TYR A 245 9.79 -16.88 15.52
N GLY A 246 10.52 -17.77 16.22
CA GLY A 246 11.31 -18.83 15.59
C GLY A 246 12.58 -18.32 14.95
N THR A 247 13.06 -17.16 15.39
CA THR A 247 14.35 -16.61 14.95
C THR A 247 15.47 -17.23 15.77
N PRO A 248 16.44 -17.92 15.15
CA PRO A 248 17.55 -18.52 15.86
C PRO A 248 18.67 -17.49 16.10
N TYR A 249 19.19 -17.47 17.31
CA TYR A 249 20.34 -16.68 17.73
C TYR A 249 21.45 -17.59 18.18
N ARG A 250 22.68 -17.35 17.71
CA ARG A 250 23.83 -18.19 17.97
C ARG A 250 24.80 -17.47 18.91
N PHE A 251 25.09 -18.14 20.03
CA PHE A 251 25.97 -17.61 21.08
C PHE A 251 27.23 -18.47 21.21
N ALA A 252 28.38 -17.87 20.99
CA ALA A 252 29.63 -18.52 21.23
C ALA A 252 29.87 -18.72 22.75
N LEU A 253 30.01 -19.96 23.15
CA LEU A 253 30.24 -20.33 24.57
C LEU A 253 31.72 -20.36 24.96
N GLY A 254 32.58 -20.51 23.98
CA GLY A 254 34.03 -20.73 24.18
C GLY A 254 34.47 -22.13 23.78
N THR A 255 35.54 -22.62 24.37
CA THR A 255 36.17 -23.89 24.01
C THR A 255 35.77 -25.02 24.92
N LEU A 256 35.41 -26.16 24.33
CA LEU A 256 35.10 -27.43 25.01
C LEU A 256 36.33 -28.34 24.84
N ALA A 257 36.98 -28.69 25.97
CA ALA A 257 38.14 -29.59 25.94
C ALA A 257 37.72 -31.05 25.65
N SER A 258 38.63 -31.78 25.03
CA SER A 258 38.55 -33.23 24.84
C SER A 258 38.80 -33.98 26.18
N GLY A 259 38.53 -35.30 26.19
CA GLY A 259 38.90 -36.15 27.33
C GLY A 259 37.81 -36.45 28.31
N GLY A 260 36.55 -36.05 28.08
CA GLY A 260 35.40 -36.47 28.85
C GLY A 260 35.20 -35.77 30.21
N LEU A 261 36.01 -34.73 30.50
CA LEU A 261 35.79 -33.93 31.69
C LEU A 261 34.57 -33.00 31.56
N PRO A 262 33.82 -32.77 32.64
CA PRO A 262 32.72 -31.83 32.62
C PRO A 262 33.22 -30.39 32.54
N HIS A 263 32.70 -29.61 31.59
CA HIS A 263 32.95 -28.19 31.41
C HIS A 263 31.72 -27.37 31.72
N PRO A 264 31.73 -26.50 32.75
CA PRO A 264 30.62 -25.62 33.01
C PRO A 264 30.59 -24.46 31.98
N PHE A 265 29.41 -24.19 31.47
CA PHE A 265 29.13 -23.03 30.59
C PHE A 265 27.97 -22.22 31.15
N GLY A 266 28.00 -20.93 30.91
CA GLY A 266 26.93 -20.02 31.26
C GLY A 266 26.71 -19.01 30.15
N LEU A 267 25.47 -18.68 29.86
CA LEU A 267 25.07 -17.62 28.96
C LEU A 267 24.19 -16.62 29.69
N ASP A 268 24.66 -15.38 29.79
CA ASP A 268 23.88 -14.27 30.30
C ASP A 268 23.00 -13.72 29.18
N LEU A 269 21.69 -14.03 29.24
CA LEU A 269 20.71 -13.62 28.24
C LEU A 269 20.42 -12.11 28.31
N SER A 270 20.52 -11.52 29.52
CA SER A 270 20.32 -10.08 29.70
C SER A 270 21.44 -9.28 29.07
N ALA A 271 22.70 -9.67 29.31
CA ALA A 271 23.85 -9.05 28.69
C ALA A 271 23.85 -9.25 27.16
N ALA A 272 23.47 -10.47 26.70
CA ALA A 272 23.35 -10.76 25.27
C ALA A 272 22.24 -9.95 24.57
N ALA A 273 21.19 -9.56 25.28
CA ALA A 273 20.13 -8.72 24.78
C ALA A 273 20.44 -7.22 24.77
N GLY A 274 21.53 -6.78 25.45
CA GLY A 274 21.89 -5.36 25.56
C GLY A 274 21.45 -4.74 26.89
N GLU A 275 21.49 -5.50 27.96
CA GLU A 275 21.28 -5.09 29.36
C GLU A 275 19.97 -4.30 29.63
N SER A 276 20.11 -2.99 29.87
CA SER A 276 18.98 -2.18 30.35
C SER A 276 17.94 -1.82 29.28
N THR A 277 18.33 -1.82 28.02
CA THR A 277 17.47 -1.38 26.91
C THR A 277 16.94 -2.52 26.06
N GLY A 278 17.74 -3.60 25.93
CA GLY A 278 17.39 -4.78 25.15
C GLY A 278 16.54 -5.77 25.95
N ARG A 279 15.60 -6.41 25.28
CA ARG A 279 14.81 -7.52 25.80
C ARG A 279 14.60 -8.58 24.73
N PRO A 280 14.90 -9.86 25.03
CA PRO A 280 14.60 -10.93 24.08
C PRO A 280 13.09 -11.13 23.96
N ALA A 281 12.64 -11.56 22.79
CA ALA A 281 11.22 -11.86 22.56
C ALA A 281 10.88 -13.26 23.11
N GLY A 282 10.56 -13.35 24.38
CA GLY A 282 10.14 -14.60 25.03
C GLY A 282 8.77 -15.12 24.57
N PRO A 283 8.50 -16.42 24.73
CA PRO A 283 9.32 -17.44 25.39
C PRO A 283 10.51 -17.88 24.55
N LEU A 284 11.66 -18.07 25.20
CA LEU A 284 12.89 -18.55 24.57
C LEU A 284 12.97 -20.09 24.61
N ARG A 285 13.66 -20.67 23.65
CA ARG A 285 13.89 -22.11 23.57
C ARG A 285 15.32 -22.42 23.17
N LEU A 286 15.92 -23.39 23.84
CA LEU A 286 17.21 -23.94 23.43
C LEU A 286 16.98 -25.00 22.35
N THR A 287 17.45 -24.75 21.13
CA THR A 287 17.14 -25.60 19.95
C THR A 287 18.35 -26.28 19.35
N GLY A 288 19.57 -25.81 19.61
CA GLY A 288 20.78 -26.39 19.02
C GLY A 288 22.04 -26.14 19.80
N LEU A 289 23.02 -27.01 19.57
CA LEU A 289 24.38 -26.89 20.06
C LEU A 289 25.34 -27.38 18.98
N ASP A 290 26.26 -26.54 18.54
CA ASP A 290 27.31 -26.89 17.61
C ASP A 290 28.67 -26.95 18.33
N VAL A 291 29.47 -27.96 17.98
CA VAL A 291 30.89 -28.03 18.40
C VAL A 291 31.77 -28.21 17.15
N VAL A 292 32.53 -27.20 16.85
CA VAL A 292 33.45 -27.16 15.71
C VAL A 292 34.88 -27.46 16.17
N ARG A 293 35.53 -28.42 15.53
CA ARG A 293 36.91 -28.84 15.86
C ARG A 293 37.78 -28.99 14.62
N GLU A 294 39.01 -28.62 14.75
CA GLU A 294 40.05 -28.96 13.80
C GLU A 294 40.76 -30.25 14.25
N LEU A 295 40.57 -31.30 13.51
CA LEU A 295 41.13 -32.62 13.81
C LEU A 295 42.23 -32.97 12.82
N PRO A 296 43.35 -33.59 13.27
CA PRO A 296 44.34 -34.13 12.35
C PRO A 296 43.68 -35.25 11.49
N GLU A 297 44.21 -35.45 10.29
CA GLU A 297 43.80 -36.56 9.45
C GLU A 297 44.02 -37.88 10.18
N GLY A 298 43.03 -38.72 10.23
CA GLY A 298 43.09 -40.01 10.90
C GLY A 298 41.75 -40.77 10.83
N PRO A 299 41.71 -42.00 11.35
CA PRO A 299 40.48 -42.79 11.37
C PRO A 299 39.38 -42.07 12.16
N ALA A 300 38.15 -42.16 11.67
CA ALA A 300 36.97 -41.58 12.32
C ALA A 300 36.79 -42.18 13.72
N VAL A 301 36.77 -41.34 14.74
CA VAL A 301 36.52 -41.73 16.13
C VAL A 301 35.11 -41.31 16.52
N ARG A 302 34.32 -42.25 17.06
CA ARG A 302 33.00 -41.95 17.57
C ARG A 302 33.09 -41.00 18.77
N GLN A 303 32.42 -39.86 18.67
CA GLN A 303 32.37 -38.86 19.72
C GLN A 303 30.94 -38.73 20.24
N SER A 304 30.79 -38.39 21.50
CA SER A 304 29.49 -38.13 22.15
C SER A 304 29.58 -36.84 22.96
N ILE A 305 28.60 -35.98 22.78
CA ILE A 305 28.45 -34.75 23.55
C ILE A 305 27.23 -34.94 24.47
N THR A 306 27.40 -34.68 25.75
CA THR A 306 26.29 -34.68 26.71
C THR A 306 26.13 -33.29 27.30
N LEU A 307 24.88 -32.86 27.41
CA LEU A 307 24.48 -31.63 28.09
C LEU A 307 23.74 -31.99 29.37
N ASP A 308 24.32 -31.62 30.50
CA ASP A 308 23.82 -31.97 31.84
C ASP A 308 23.52 -30.71 32.67
N GLY A 309 22.53 -30.80 33.55
CA GLY A 309 22.27 -29.81 34.57
C GLY A 309 21.85 -28.43 34.06
N LEU A 310 21.06 -28.39 32.95
CA LEU A 310 20.55 -27.13 32.43
C LEU A 310 19.64 -26.44 33.47
N ARG A 311 20.02 -25.25 33.89
CA ARG A 311 19.30 -24.39 34.83
C ARG A 311 19.15 -22.99 34.26
N ALA A 312 18.01 -22.39 34.51
CA ALA A 312 17.74 -20.99 34.22
C ALA A 312 17.65 -20.20 35.52
N THR A 313 18.27 -19.04 35.57
CA THR A 313 18.23 -18.11 36.69
C THR A 313 17.37 -16.91 36.32
N GLY A 314 16.37 -16.61 37.14
CA GLY A 314 15.48 -15.45 36.99
C GLY A 314 16.05 -14.18 37.66
N PRO A 315 15.34 -13.06 37.60
CA PRO A 315 15.75 -11.76 38.15
C PRO A 315 15.87 -11.79 39.69
N ASP A 316 15.16 -12.70 40.34
CA ASP A 316 15.21 -12.92 41.80
C ASP A 316 16.40 -13.81 42.24
N GLY A 317 17.24 -14.23 41.30
CA GLY A 317 18.34 -15.17 41.55
C GLY A 317 17.90 -16.63 41.74
N LYS A 318 16.59 -16.91 41.60
CA LYS A 318 16.06 -18.27 41.72
C LYS A 318 16.45 -19.12 40.52
N GLN A 319 17.01 -20.29 40.81
CA GLN A 319 17.36 -21.27 39.79
C GLN A 319 16.22 -22.25 39.53
N THR A 320 15.85 -22.44 38.30
CA THR A 320 14.84 -23.41 37.86
C THR A 320 15.50 -24.41 36.92
N SER A 321 15.34 -25.71 37.19
CA SER A 321 15.83 -26.75 36.29
C SER A 321 15.00 -26.78 35.01
N VAL A 322 15.69 -26.79 33.88
CA VAL A 322 15.07 -26.84 32.54
C VAL A 322 15.13 -28.28 32.03
N THR A 323 13.98 -28.82 31.68
CA THR A 323 13.88 -30.18 31.12
C THR A 323 14.24 -30.13 29.65
N VAL A 324 15.31 -30.82 29.25
CA VAL A 324 15.63 -31.06 27.88
C VAL A 324 14.71 -32.19 27.36
N PRO A 325 14.00 -32.01 26.23
CA PRO A 325 13.12 -33.05 25.71
C PRO A 325 13.86 -34.38 25.55
N ALA A 326 13.24 -35.47 26.04
CA ALA A 326 13.76 -36.82 25.86
C ALA A 326 13.71 -37.17 24.35
N GLY A 327 14.83 -37.53 23.78
CA GLY A 327 14.97 -37.89 22.37
C GLY A 327 16.42 -37.75 21.96
N ARG A 328 16.82 -38.44 20.92
CA ARG A 328 18.15 -38.20 20.33
C ARG A 328 18.09 -36.82 19.68
N TRP A 329 18.82 -35.88 20.22
CA TRP A 329 19.26 -34.75 19.44
C TRP A 329 20.08 -35.31 18.29
N THR A 330 19.63 -35.08 17.09
CA THR A 330 20.30 -35.61 15.89
C THR A 330 21.67 -34.99 15.83
N ALA A 331 22.69 -35.81 16.03
CA ALA A 331 24.03 -35.42 15.65
C ALA A 331 24.13 -35.66 14.13
N ASP A 332 24.10 -34.63 13.36
CA ASP A 332 24.61 -34.71 12.00
C ASP A 332 26.14 -34.65 12.08
N SER A 333 26.74 -35.82 12.30
CA SER A 333 28.15 -36.00 12.00
C SER A 333 28.22 -36.23 10.49
N THR A 334 28.53 -35.21 9.74
CA THR A 334 29.01 -35.40 8.38
C THR A 334 30.34 -36.16 8.46
N ASP A 335 30.25 -37.48 8.61
CA ASP A 335 31.36 -38.40 8.41
C ASP A 335 31.74 -38.54 6.92
N ALA A 336 31.19 -37.70 6.05
CA ALA A 336 31.74 -37.50 4.73
C ALA A 336 33.13 -36.86 4.92
N PRO A 337 34.20 -37.46 4.34
CA PRO A 337 35.46 -36.76 4.20
C PRO A 337 35.14 -35.49 3.44
N GLY A 338 35.05 -34.36 4.16
CA GLY A 338 34.98 -33.06 3.53
C GLY A 338 36.10 -32.95 2.53
N PRO A 339 36.00 -32.17 1.46
CA PRO A 339 37.09 -31.97 0.54
C PRO A 339 38.28 -31.57 1.38
N THR A 340 39.31 -32.41 1.36
CA THR A 340 40.61 -32.12 1.93
C THR A 340 41.01 -30.76 1.38
N ASN A 341 41.09 -29.76 2.25
CA ASN A 341 41.45 -28.40 1.82
C ASN A 341 42.94 -28.42 1.54
N TRP A 342 43.29 -28.83 0.34
CA TRP A 342 44.70 -28.95 -0.16
C TRP A 342 45.40 -27.60 -0.14
N GLU A 343 44.69 -26.49 -0.03
CA GLU A 343 45.24 -25.14 -0.03
C GLU A 343 45.88 -24.75 1.30
N THR A 344 45.57 -25.40 2.41
CA THR A 344 46.12 -25.01 3.72
C THR A 344 47.42 -25.73 4.09
N GLY A 345 47.78 -26.81 3.40
CA GLY A 345 49.06 -27.51 3.64
C GLY A 345 49.28 -28.10 5.04
N LEU A 346 48.23 -28.12 5.87
CA LEU A 346 48.34 -28.43 7.29
C LEU A 346 47.76 -29.79 7.68
N GLY A 347 47.18 -30.55 6.75
CA GLY A 347 46.68 -31.90 7.04
C GLY A 347 45.62 -31.96 8.16
N SER A 348 44.83 -30.89 8.37
CA SER A 348 43.75 -30.84 9.36
C SER A 348 42.41 -30.77 8.67
N VAL A 349 41.41 -31.44 9.25
CA VAL A 349 40.02 -31.44 8.79
C VAL A 349 39.15 -30.77 9.83
N THR A 350 38.40 -29.76 9.41
CA THR A 350 37.38 -29.13 10.27
C THR A 350 36.15 -30.04 10.35
N ARG A 351 35.82 -30.52 11.56
CA ARG A 351 34.61 -31.30 11.83
C ARG A 351 33.65 -30.51 12.69
N THR A 352 32.39 -30.48 12.28
CA THR A 352 31.28 -29.91 13.06
C THR A 352 30.40 -31.04 13.56
N VAL A 353 30.27 -31.12 14.88
CA VAL A 353 29.23 -31.94 15.50
C VAL A 353 28.06 -31.03 15.84
N ARG A 354 26.94 -31.25 15.20
CA ARG A 354 25.72 -30.45 15.40
C ARG A 354 24.69 -31.27 16.12
N LEU A 355 24.21 -30.78 17.23
CA LEU A 355 23.08 -31.30 17.98
C LEU A 355 21.87 -30.41 17.75
N VAL A 356 20.85 -30.91 17.07
CA VAL A 356 19.60 -30.21 16.86
C VAL A 356 18.50 -30.89 17.64
N ALA A 357 17.66 -30.13 18.31
CA ALA A 357 16.52 -30.65 19.03
C ALA A 357 15.57 -31.43 18.09
N PRO A 358 14.95 -32.53 18.55
CA PRO A 358 14.04 -33.32 17.72
C PRO A 358 12.91 -32.45 17.14
N HIS A 359 12.73 -32.51 15.85
CA HIS A 359 11.68 -31.79 15.12
C HIS A 359 11.14 -32.62 13.96
N GLY A 360 9.98 -32.22 13.42
CA GLY A 360 9.40 -32.82 12.21
C GLY A 360 10.13 -32.39 10.93
N ALA A 361 9.72 -32.94 9.80
CA ALA A 361 10.22 -32.49 8.52
C ALA A 361 9.93 -30.99 8.32
N PRO A 362 10.88 -30.21 7.74
CA PRO A 362 10.66 -28.81 7.49
C PRO A 362 9.50 -28.60 6.50
N PRO A 363 8.71 -27.53 6.64
CA PRO A 363 7.62 -27.23 5.72
C PRO A 363 8.15 -26.93 4.31
N ALA A 364 7.32 -27.15 3.30
CA ALA A 364 7.60 -26.62 1.98
C ALA A 364 7.53 -25.10 2.03
N LEU A 365 8.62 -24.42 1.65
CA LEU A 365 8.69 -22.97 1.70
C LEU A 365 7.88 -22.38 0.54
N SER A 366 6.79 -21.68 0.89
CA SER A 366 5.90 -21.01 -0.04
C SER A 366 6.24 -19.53 -0.16
N ALA A 367 6.02 -18.94 -1.35
CA ALA A 367 6.16 -17.52 -1.57
C ALA A 367 5.08 -16.95 -2.47
N VAL A 368 4.85 -15.64 -2.32
CA VAL A 368 4.02 -14.83 -3.21
C VAL A 368 4.93 -13.87 -3.95
N ALA A 369 4.79 -13.82 -5.28
CA ALA A 369 5.59 -12.96 -6.15
C ALA A 369 4.73 -11.88 -6.79
N ASP A 370 5.30 -10.68 -7.01
CA ASP A 370 4.62 -9.70 -7.84
C ASP A 370 4.84 -9.98 -9.35
N GLU A 371 3.98 -9.37 -10.19
CA GLU A 371 4.03 -9.58 -11.64
C GLU A 371 5.39 -9.19 -12.24
N ARG A 372 6.03 -8.17 -11.69
CA ARG A 372 7.35 -7.70 -12.15
C ARG A 372 8.44 -8.69 -11.80
N PHE A 373 8.38 -9.31 -10.61
CA PHE A 373 9.29 -10.38 -10.23
C PHE A 373 9.16 -11.58 -11.17
N LEU A 374 7.92 -12.01 -11.45
CA LEU A 374 7.66 -13.13 -12.38
C LEU A 374 8.21 -12.84 -13.79
N GLN A 375 8.00 -11.63 -14.30
CA GLN A 375 8.53 -11.22 -15.61
C GLN A 375 10.07 -11.15 -15.64
N SER A 376 10.69 -10.64 -14.55
CA SER A 376 12.13 -10.43 -14.46
C SER A 376 12.90 -11.74 -14.24
N SER A 377 12.33 -12.68 -13.49
CA SER A 377 12.89 -14.01 -13.24
C SER A 377 12.55 -15.03 -14.32
N GLY A 378 11.50 -14.77 -15.12
CA GLY A 378 10.93 -15.74 -16.06
C GLY A 378 10.14 -16.87 -15.40
N SER A 379 9.87 -16.80 -14.10
CA SER A 379 9.20 -17.82 -13.30
C SER A 379 7.68 -17.71 -13.39
N LYS A 380 6.98 -18.77 -13.00
CA LYS A 380 5.52 -18.86 -13.00
C LYS A 380 4.98 -19.32 -11.64
N VAL A 381 3.72 -19.01 -11.38
CA VAL A 381 3.00 -19.56 -10.23
C VAL A 381 2.95 -21.09 -10.33
N GLY A 382 3.26 -21.76 -9.23
CA GLY A 382 3.40 -23.23 -9.14
C GLY A 382 4.84 -23.72 -9.27
N GLU A 383 5.77 -22.91 -9.74
CA GLU A 383 7.17 -23.26 -9.95
C GLU A 383 7.99 -23.12 -8.65
N THR A 384 9.05 -23.92 -8.54
CA THR A 384 10.02 -23.83 -7.43
C THR A 384 11.30 -23.21 -7.96
N ILE A 385 11.76 -22.17 -7.27
CA ILE A 385 12.94 -21.39 -7.62
C ILE A 385 13.97 -21.38 -6.49
N ASP A 386 15.22 -21.15 -6.82
CA ASP A 386 16.29 -20.93 -5.85
C ASP A 386 16.40 -19.43 -5.55
N VAL A 387 16.21 -19.08 -4.28
CA VAL A 387 16.19 -17.68 -3.80
C VAL A 387 17.38 -17.45 -2.86
N PRO A 388 18.34 -16.58 -3.22
CA PRO A 388 19.40 -16.18 -2.32
C PRO A 388 18.88 -15.18 -1.30
N LEU A 389 19.09 -15.45 -0.01
CA LEU A 389 18.74 -14.56 1.10
C LEU A 389 19.77 -14.69 2.21
N ALA A 390 20.38 -13.58 2.63
CA ALA A 390 21.38 -13.51 3.69
C ALA A 390 22.51 -14.56 3.53
N ASN A 391 23.08 -14.67 2.32
CA ASN A 391 24.12 -15.64 1.93
C ASN A 391 23.68 -17.13 1.98
N LYS A 392 22.40 -17.41 2.03
CA LYS A 392 21.80 -18.75 1.94
C LYS A 392 20.96 -18.85 0.69
N THR A 393 20.87 -20.06 0.13
CA THR A 393 19.97 -20.35 -0.99
C THR A 393 18.80 -21.19 -0.50
N LEU A 394 17.61 -20.67 -0.66
CA LEU A 394 16.36 -21.31 -0.26
C LEU A 394 15.59 -21.79 -1.48
N LYS A 395 15.08 -23.03 -1.45
CA LYS A 395 14.16 -23.55 -2.46
C LYS A 395 12.75 -23.12 -2.11
N VAL A 396 12.14 -22.28 -2.94
CA VAL A 396 10.88 -21.61 -2.64
C VAL A 396 9.88 -21.88 -3.76
N ARG A 397 8.68 -22.31 -3.40
CA ARG A 397 7.59 -22.53 -4.34
C ARG A 397 6.70 -21.29 -4.42
N ILE A 398 6.51 -20.74 -5.61
CA ILE A 398 5.59 -19.62 -5.84
C ILE A 398 4.16 -20.13 -5.82
N VAL A 399 3.35 -19.73 -4.83
CA VAL A 399 1.98 -20.23 -4.63
C VAL A 399 0.91 -19.27 -5.12
N ASP A 400 1.21 -17.95 -5.16
CA ASP A 400 0.27 -16.91 -5.60
C ASP A 400 1.02 -15.71 -6.20
N ARG A 401 0.27 -14.79 -6.81
CA ARG A 401 0.82 -13.58 -7.42
C ARG A 401 0.09 -12.32 -6.95
N LEU A 402 0.82 -11.20 -6.96
CA LEU A 402 0.32 -9.85 -6.76
C LEU A 402 0.63 -8.99 -7.97
N ARG A 403 -0.09 -7.89 -8.18
CA ARG A 403 0.31 -6.88 -9.16
C ARG A 403 1.58 -6.17 -8.72
N GLN A 404 1.62 -5.77 -7.46
CA GLN A 404 2.78 -5.11 -6.84
C GLN A 404 2.84 -5.49 -5.36
N LEU A 405 4.03 -5.79 -4.86
CA LEU A 405 4.27 -6.09 -3.45
C LEU A 405 4.60 -4.80 -2.70
N PRO A 406 3.88 -4.45 -1.61
CA PRO A 406 4.25 -3.33 -0.77
C PRO A 406 5.70 -3.39 -0.28
N THR A 407 6.30 -2.24 -0.07
CA THR A 407 7.70 -2.07 0.37
C THR A 407 8.78 -2.57 -0.63
N THR A 408 8.40 -2.81 -1.88
CA THR A 408 9.33 -3.22 -2.95
C THR A 408 9.28 -2.26 -4.13
N GLY A 409 10.28 -2.32 -5.01
CA GLY A 409 10.33 -1.50 -6.22
C GLY A 409 10.89 -0.09 -6.02
N SER A 410 10.72 0.77 -7.02
CA SER A 410 11.31 2.12 -7.09
C SER A 410 10.75 3.15 -6.10
N GLY A 411 9.84 2.77 -5.24
CA GLY A 411 9.30 3.62 -4.17
C GLY A 411 9.60 3.07 -2.77
N ALA A 412 10.28 1.93 -2.70
CA ALA A 412 10.61 1.32 -1.42
C ALA A 412 11.73 2.08 -0.71
N LEU A 413 11.61 2.19 0.61
CA LEU A 413 12.68 2.69 1.45
C LEU A 413 13.62 1.53 1.81
N GLY A 414 14.90 1.68 1.50
CA GLY A 414 15.94 0.73 1.87
C GLY A 414 16.27 0.74 3.35
N GLY A 415 17.20 -0.14 3.76
CA GLY A 415 17.65 -0.21 5.15
C GLY A 415 18.37 1.05 5.68
N ASP A 416 18.67 2.00 4.82
CA ASP A 416 19.22 3.33 5.14
C ASP A 416 18.17 4.46 5.10
N GLY A 417 16.88 4.11 4.93
CA GLY A 417 15.80 5.08 4.81
C GLY A 417 15.74 5.81 3.46
N THR A 418 16.67 5.54 2.55
CA THR A 418 16.67 6.13 1.20
C THR A 418 15.81 5.31 0.23
N ALA A 419 15.25 5.98 -0.79
CA ALA A 419 14.49 5.28 -1.82
C ALA A 419 15.41 4.32 -2.60
N THR A 420 15.07 3.04 -2.59
CA THR A 420 15.82 2.02 -3.31
C THR A 420 15.32 1.89 -4.74
N GLY A 421 16.21 2.01 -5.68
CA GLY A 421 15.99 1.66 -7.08
C GLY A 421 15.89 2.84 -8.04
N THR A 422 16.76 2.83 -9.02
CA THR A 422 16.63 3.69 -10.20
C THR A 422 15.45 3.20 -11.04
N PRO A 423 14.60 4.09 -11.57
CA PRO A 423 13.56 3.68 -12.50
C PRO A 423 14.14 2.81 -13.64
N GLY A 424 13.60 1.61 -13.84
CA GLY A 424 14.05 0.67 -14.86
C GLY A 424 14.94 -0.48 -14.37
N THR A 425 15.54 -0.40 -13.17
CA THR A 425 16.35 -1.50 -12.57
C THR A 425 15.55 -2.37 -11.60
N ASP A 426 14.30 -2.03 -11.33
CA ASP A 426 13.41 -2.76 -10.44
C ASP A 426 13.05 -4.14 -11.03
N GLY A 427 13.39 -5.19 -10.31
CA GLY A 427 13.10 -6.59 -10.64
C GLY A 427 11.84 -7.14 -10.00
N GLY A 428 11.10 -6.34 -9.21
CA GLY A 428 9.92 -6.77 -8.48
C GLY A 428 10.21 -7.37 -7.10
N GLY A 429 9.17 -7.91 -6.46
CA GLY A 429 9.22 -8.39 -5.09
C GLY A 429 8.73 -9.83 -4.90
N LEU A 430 9.35 -10.51 -3.93
CA LEU A 430 9.00 -11.84 -3.45
C LEU A 430 8.79 -11.81 -1.94
N LEU A 431 7.65 -12.28 -1.46
CA LEU A 431 7.30 -12.39 -0.04
C LEU A 431 7.25 -13.87 0.37
N LEU A 432 7.92 -14.21 1.47
CA LEU A 432 7.90 -15.54 2.07
C LEU A 432 7.81 -15.44 3.61
N ASP A 433 7.51 -16.57 4.26
CA ASP A 433 7.44 -16.61 5.72
C ASP A 433 8.82 -16.83 6.34
N LEU A 434 9.21 -15.95 7.30
CA LEU A 434 10.51 -15.99 7.97
C LEU A 434 10.67 -17.22 8.86
N ARG A 435 9.61 -17.60 9.59
CA ARG A 435 9.62 -18.76 10.47
C ARG A 435 9.80 -20.06 9.68
N ALA A 436 9.07 -20.20 8.56
CA ALA A 436 9.22 -21.35 7.65
C ALA A 436 10.64 -21.42 7.06
N ALA A 437 11.22 -20.28 6.67
CA ALA A 437 12.59 -20.23 6.19
C ALA A 437 13.60 -20.66 7.26
N ASN A 438 13.43 -20.21 8.50
CA ASN A 438 14.26 -20.62 9.62
C ASN A 438 14.08 -22.10 9.97
N GLN A 439 12.89 -22.68 9.84
CA GLN A 439 12.67 -24.11 10.00
C GLN A 439 13.42 -24.94 8.96
N VAL A 440 13.44 -24.49 7.69
CA VAL A 440 14.22 -25.13 6.61
C VAL A 440 15.73 -25.07 6.88
N LEU A 441 16.21 -23.97 7.44
CA LEU A 441 17.64 -23.77 7.71
C LEU A 441 18.12 -24.41 9.02
N ARG A 442 17.22 -24.87 9.89
CA ARG A 442 17.55 -25.40 11.24
C ARG A 442 18.59 -26.52 11.20
N ASP A 443 18.44 -27.48 10.29
CA ASP A 443 19.35 -28.63 10.20
C ASP A 443 20.75 -28.26 9.72
N THR A 444 20.86 -27.17 8.97
CA THR A 444 22.18 -26.64 8.54
C THR A 444 22.87 -25.85 9.64
N GLY A 445 22.21 -25.60 10.79
CA GLY A 445 22.69 -24.75 11.88
C GLY A 445 22.76 -23.27 11.50
N ASP A 446 22.09 -22.93 10.43
CA ASP A 446 21.97 -21.58 9.93
C ASP A 446 20.64 -20.99 10.35
N GLY A 447 20.50 -19.68 10.17
CA GLY A 447 19.26 -18.99 10.41
C GLY A 447 19.29 -17.56 9.89
N LEU A 448 18.13 -17.00 9.73
CA LEU A 448 17.91 -15.62 9.31
C LEU A 448 17.56 -14.79 10.54
N SER A 449 18.41 -13.85 10.91
CA SER A 449 18.13 -12.86 11.95
C SER A 449 17.42 -11.64 11.36
N ALA A 450 16.50 -11.05 12.12
CA ALA A 450 15.76 -9.88 11.67
C ALA A 450 16.68 -8.72 11.26
N THR A 451 16.44 -8.15 10.09
CA THR A 451 17.09 -6.93 9.60
C THR A 451 16.19 -5.71 9.73
N GLU A 452 14.90 -5.92 9.80
CA GLU A 452 13.89 -4.88 10.03
C GLU A 452 12.73 -5.42 10.87
N TRP A 453 12.00 -4.52 11.54
CA TRP A 453 10.86 -4.86 12.38
C TRP A 453 9.61 -4.11 11.95
N TRP A 454 8.51 -4.83 11.81
CA TRP A 454 7.22 -4.30 11.42
C TRP A 454 6.32 -4.19 12.65
N LEU A 455 5.87 -2.97 12.96
CA LEU A 455 5.11 -2.67 14.17
C LEU A 455 3.71 -2.25 13.78
N THR A 456 2.72 -2.92 14.35
CA THR A 456 1.30 -2.54 14.25
C THR A 456 0.92 -1.76 15.49
N THR A 457 0.18 -0.69 15.33
CA THR A 457 -0.26 0.19 16.43
C THR A 457 -1.76 0.11 16.65
N GLY A 458 -2.19 0.41 17.88
CA GLY A 458 -3.60 0.59 18.15
C GLY A 458 -4.17 1.80 17.40
N PRO A 459 -5.50 1.83 17.16
CA PRO A 459 -6.14 2.93 16.44
C PRO A 459 -5.79 4.31 17.01
N GLY A 460 -5.24 5.19 16.17
CA GLY A 460 -4.85 6.55 16.56
C GLY A 460 -3.56 6.67 17.40
N ARG A 461 -2.85 5.57 17.67
CA ARG A 461 -1.66 5.58 18.52
C ARG A 461 -0.32 5.58 17.77
N ALA A 462 -0.35 5.59 16.45
CA ALA A 462 0.86 5.55 15.62
C ALA A 462 1.82 6.74 15.91
N ALA A 463 1.29 7.95 16.11
CA ALA A 463 2.11 9.12 16.41
C ALA A 463 2.82 9.01 17.78
N GLU A 464 2.14 8.48 18.79
CA GLU A 464 2.72 8.23 20.12
C GLU A 464 3.83 7.17 20.04
N ALA A 465 3.57 6.06 19.36
CA ALA A 465 4.56 5.00 19.16
C ALA A 465 5.79 5.50 18.37
N THR A 466 5.56 6.27 17.31
CA THR A 466 6.66 6.87 16.52
C THR A 466 7.51 7.82 17.38
N ALA A 467 6.88 8.67 18.19
CA ALA A 467 7.60 9.58 19.08
C ALA A 467 8.40 8.82 20.16
N ALA A 468 7.82 7.77 20.73
CA ALA A 468 8.51 6.91 21.70
C ALA A 468 9.73 6.22 21.10
N LEU A 469 9.62 5.71 19.86
CA LEU A 469 10.73 5.09 19.13
C LEU A 469 11.84 6.12 18.81
N LYS A 470 11.49 7.33 18.35
CA LYS A 470 12.46 8.39 18.05
C LYS A 470 13.23 8.90 19.27
N ASN A 471 12.67 8.74 20.46
CA ASN A 471 13.33 9.10 21.71
C ASN A 471 14.25 7.98 22.26
N ARG A 472 14.31 6.82 21.62
CA ARG A 472 15.19 5.73 22.05
C ARG A 472 16.63 6.01 21.60
N PRO A 473 17.62 5.80 22.49
CA PRO A 473 19.03 6.06 22.16
C PRO A 473 19.65 5.01 21.22
N ASP A 474 19.01 3.84 21.09
CA ASP A 474 19.47 2.72 20.28
C ASP A 474 18.95 2.77 18.83
N ILE A 475 18.08 3.72 18.48
CA ILE A 475 17.48 3.84 17.16
C ILE A 475 17.77 5.24 16.60
N ASP A 476 18.36 5.29 15.41
CA ASP A 476 18.44 6.55 14.66
C ASP A 476 17.03 6.89 14.13
N PRO A 477 16.51 8.12 14.37
CA PRO A 477 15.24 8.56 13.83
C PRO A 477 15.10 8.36 12.31
N ALA A 478 16.17 8.42 11.53
CA ALA A 478 16.19 8.14 10.09
C ALA A 478 15.89 6.67 9.75
N GLN A 479 16.09 5.75 10.71
CA GLN A 479 15.78 4.33 10.57
C GLN A 479 14.32 3.99 10.90
N ILE A 480 13.49 4.99 11.23
CA ILE A 480 12.08 4.80 11.55
C ILE A 480 11.23 5.27 10.37
N VAL A 481 10.56 4.34 9.74
CA VAL A 481 9.60 4.60 8.65
C VAL A 481 8.20 4.59 9.23
N SER A 482 7.57 5.76 9.34
CA SER A 482 6.21 5.91 9.85
C SER A 482 5.25 6.21 8.69
N ARG A 483 4.22 5.37 8.53
CA ARG A 483 3.14 5.56 7.56
C ARG A 483 2.52 6.96 7.66
N SER A 484 2.23 7.41 8.89
CA SER A 484 1.59 8.70 9.13
C SER A 484 2.48 9.90 8.81
N GLU A 485 3.80 9.75 8.92
CA GLU A 485 4.75 10.79 8.54
C GLU A 485 4.90 10.87 7.02
N ILE A 486 5.02 9.73 6.35
CA ILE A 486 5.03 9.66 4.87
C ILE A 486 3.75 10.27 4.30
N ALA A 487 2.57 9.93 4.84
CA ALA A 487 1.30 10.48 4.38
C ALA A 487 1.22 12.01 4.54
N ARG A 488 1.79 12.55 5.62
CA ARG A 488 1.84 13.99 5.86
C ARG A 488 2.83 14.68 4.92
N GLU A 489 4.02 14.13 4.75
CA GLU A 489 5.05 14.65 3.84
C GLU A 489 4.54 14.72 2.40
N LEU A 490 3.90 13.64 1.92
CA LEU A 490 3.25 13.62 0.61
C LEU A 490 2.09 14.62 0.52
N GLY A 491 1.35 14.85 1.64
CA GLY A 491 0.24 15.79 1.73
C GLY A 491 0.67 17.25 1.65
N ASP A 492 1.80 17.56 2.21
CA ASP A 492 2.35 18.92 2.27
C ASP A 492 3.13 19.31 0.99
N ASP A 493 3.18 18.41 -0.02
CA ASP A 493 3.88 18.67 -1.27
C ASP A 493 3.25 19.85 -2.05
N PRO A 494 4.02 20.94 -2.29
CA PRO A 494 3.54 22.12 -3.00
C PRO A 494 3.10 21.85 -4.43
N LEU A 495 3.65 20.83 -5.10
CA LEU A 495 3.32 20.48 -6.48
C LEU A 495 1.87 20.01 -6.63
N GLY A 496 1.30 19.42 -5.57
CA GLY A 496 -0.10 19.02 -5.56
C GLY A 496 -1.08 20.16 -5.29
N ALA A 497 -0.70 21.16 -4.52
CA ALA A 497 -1.57 22.27 -4.10
C ALA A 497 -1.93 23.21 -5.28
N GLY A 498 -1.00 23.44 -6.22
CA GLY A 498 -1.17 24.33 -7.36
C GLY A 498 -2.33 23.92 -8.28
N PRO A 499 -2.33 22.72 -8.86
CA PRO A 499 -3.41 22.24 -9.71
C PRO A 499 -4.77 22.17 -9.01
N GLN A 500 -4.80 21.80 -7.73
CA GLN A 500 -6.05 21.73 -6.95
C GLN A 500 -6.68 23.11 -6.79
N SER A 501 -5.90 24.13 -6.42
CA SER A 501 -6.40 25.49 -6.25
C SER A 501 -6.88 26.09 -7.58
N ALA A 502 -6.17 25.85 -8.68
CA ALA A 502 -6.55 26.30 -10.01
C ALA A 502 -7.87 25.67 -10.48
N LEU A 503 -8.05 24.37 -10.30
CA LEU A 503 -9.29 23.68 -10.65
C LEU A 503 -10.47 24.12 -9.77
N ALA A 504 -10.23 24.35 -8.47
CA ALA A 504 -11.24 24.86 -7.56
C ALA A 504 -11.69 26.27 -7.97
N ALA A 505 -10.76 27.18 -8.28
CA ALA A 505 -11.07 28.51 -8.78
C ALA A 505 -11.85 28.46 -10.10
N ALA A 506 -11.41 27.64 -11.07
CA ALA A 506 -12.11 27.45 -12.34
C ALA A 506 -13.53 26.90 -12.15
N SER A 507 -13.74 25.97 -11.21
CA SER A 507 -15.06 25.42 -10.87
C SER A 507 -16.00 26.49 -10.29
N ILE A 508 -15.49 27.36 -9.39
CA ILE A 508 -16.26 28.47 -8.81
C ILE A 508 -16.66 29.47 -9.92
N VAL A 509 -15.71 29.82 -10.79
CA VAL A 509 -15.98 30.73 -11.94
C VAL A 509 -17.02 30.11 -12.88
N ALA A 510 -16.91 28.83 -13.21
CA ALA A 510 -17.88 28.13 -14.06
C ALA A 510 -19.28 28.12 -13.43
N ALA A 511 -19.39 27.86 -12.12
CA ALA A 511 -20.65 27.92 -11.38
C ALA A 511 -21.26 29.33 -11.37
N ALA A 512 -20.45 30.37 -11.17
CA ALA A 512 -20.90 31.75 -11.20
C ALA A 512 -21.40 32.15 -12.61
N LEU A 513 -20.68 31.78 -13.66
CA LEU A 513 -21.08 32.02 -15.05
C LEU A 513 -22.37 31.28 -15.39
N ALA A 514 -22.53 30.04 -14.92
CA ALA A 514 -23.77 29.26 -15.09
C ALA A 514 -24.95 29.94 -14.40
N ALA A 515 -24.77 30.45 -13.17
CA ALA A 515 -25.81 31.17 -12.43
C ALA A 515 -26.23 32.46 -13.16
N VAL A 516 -25.27 33.26 -13.63
CA VAL A 516 -25.55 34.49 -14.37
C VAL A 516 -26.22 34.18 -15.72
N GLY A 517 -25.66 33.25 -16.49
CA GLY A 517 -26.21 32.85 -17.79
C GLY A 517 -27.63 32.30 -17.70
N PHE A 518 -27.90 31.49 -16.66
CA PHE A 518 -29.25 31.00 -16.40
C PHE A 518 -30.21 32.11 -15.98
N SER A 519 -29.77 33.05 -15.14
CA SER A 519 -30.56 34.21 -14.70
C SER A 519 -30.99 35.09 -15.88
N VAL A 520 -30.04 35.41 -16.77
CA VAL A 520 -30.28 36.23 -17.97
C VAL A 520 -31.24 35.51 -18.93
N SER A 521 -31.03 34.20 -19.16
CA SER A 521 -31.90 33.42 -20.03
C SER A 521 -33.34 33.28 -19.48
N ALA A 522 -33.48 33.01 -18.18
CA ALA A 522 -34.77 32.93 -17.52
C ALA A 522 -35.53 34.28 -17.57
N ALA A 523 -34.84 35.39 -17.32
CA ALA A 523 -35.41 36.73 -17.42
C ALA A 523 -35.82 37.09 -18.86
N GLY A 524 -35.00 36.75 -19.86
CA GLY A 524 -35.29 36.96 -21.27
C GLY A 524 -36.52 36.15 -21.75
N SER A 525 -36.56 34.87 -21.41
CA SER A 525 -37.67 33.97 -21.73
C SER A 525 -39.03 34.48 -21.13
N LEU A 526 -39.00 35.01 -19.94
CA LEU A 526 -40.18 35.58 -19.29
C LEU A 526 -40.66 36.86 -19.96
N ARG A 527 -39.76 37.76 -20.36
CA ARG A 527 -40.08 39.00 -21.07
C ARG A 527 -40.74 38.73 -22.42
N GLU A 528 -40.20 37.80 -23.20
CA GLU A 528 -40.75 37.44 -24.49
C GLU A 528 -42.15 36.79 -24.41
N ARG A 529 -42.42 36.07 -23.33
CA ARG A 529 -43.71 35.39 -23.11
C ARG A 529 -44.70 36.18 -22.25
N ALA A 530 -44.36 37.39 -21.86
CA ALA A 530 -45.22 38.22 -21.01
C ALA A 530 -46.62 38.44 -21.61
N GLY A 531 -46.72 38.62 -22.95
CA GLY A 531 -47.98 38.70 -23.69
C GLY A 531 -48.81 37.42 -23.66
N GLU A 532 -48.18 36.25 -23.89
CA GLU A 532 -48.86 34.94 -23.85
C GLU A 532 -49.38 34.64 -22.44
N PHE A 533 -48.61 34.97 -21.40
CA PHE A 533 -49.03 34.85 -20.01
C PHE A 533 -50.17 35.81 -19.63
N GLY A 534 -50.20 36.99 -20.23
CA GLY A 534 -51.29 37.95 -20.11
C GLY A 534 -52.60 37.41 -20.61
N VAL A 535 -52.63 36.80 -21.81
CA VAL A 535 -53.77 36.16 -22.42
C VAL A 535 -54.27 34.95 -21.60
N LEU A 536 -53.36 34.07 -21.17
CA LEU A 536 -53.73 32.92 -20.34
C LEU A 536 -54.31 33.32 -18.98
N ARG A 537 -53.86 34.44 -18.39
CA ARG A 537 -54.44 35.01 -17.18
C ARG A 537 -55.81 35.62 -17.41
N ALA A 538 -56.00 36.28 -18.56
CA ALA A 538 -57.32 36.80 -18.93
C ALA A 538 -58.35 35.68 -19.14
N LEU A 539 -57.91 34.49 -19.55
CA LEU A 539 -58.70 33.25 -19.67
C LEU A 539 -58.89 32.50 -18.35
N GLY A 540 -58.43 33.05 -17.18
CA GLY A 540 -58.71 32.52 -15.86
C GLY A 540 -57.68 31.50 -15.32
N THR A 541 -56.52 31.29 -15.94
CA THR A 541 -55.53 30.34 -15.43
C THR A 541 -54.88 30.87 -14.15
N PRO A 542 -54.88 30.07 -13.04
CA PRO A 542 -54.30 30.49 -11.76
C PRO A 542 -52.79 30.60 -11.84
N ARG A 543 -52.19 31.59 -11.17
CA ARG A 543 -50.74 31.87 -11.12
C ARG A 543 -49.90 30.64 -10.75
N ARG A 544 -50.42 29.75 -9.88
CA ARG A 544 -49.74 28.51 -9.47
C ARG A 544 -49.56 27.51 -10.63
N GLN A 545 -50.48 27.46 -11.59
CA GLN A 545 -50.36 26.58 -12.77
C GLN A 545 -49.31 27.13 -13.75
N LEU A 546 -49.28 28.45 -13.98
CA LEU A 546 -48.24 29.09 -14.78
C LEU A 546 -46.85 28.89 -14.18
N ALA A 547 -46.69 29.10 -12.86
CA ALA A 547 -45.45 28.87 -12.16
C ALA A 547 -44.97 27.41 -12.25
N ARG A 548 -45.89 26.45 -12.13
CA ARG A 548 -45.59 25.02 -12.31
C ARG A 548 -45.15 24.68 -13.74
N LEU A 549 -45.73 25.31 -14.74
CA LEU A 549 -45.36 25.11 -16.14
C LEU A 549 -43.91 25.60 -16.38
N ILE A 550 -43.58 26.79 -15.91
CA ILE A 550 -42.20 27.36 -16.01
C ILE A 550 -41.21 26.49 -15.24
N ALA A 551 -41.57 26.10 -14.01
CA ALA A 551 -40.74 25.24 -13.18
C ALA A 551 -40.48 23.87 -13.83
N ALA A 552 -41.51 23.27 -14.46
CA ALA A 552 -41.33 22.00 -15.18
C ALA A 552 -40.41 22.14 -16.41
N GLU A 553 -40.61 23.21 -17.20
CA GLU A 553 -39.75 23.50 -18.36
C GLU A 553 -38.30 23.69 -17.96
N GLN A 554 -38.03 24.53 -16.96
CA GLN A 554 -36.68 24.78 -16.45
C GLN A 554 -36.10 23.57 -15.72
N GLY A 555 -36.95 22.82 -14.99
CA GLY A 555 -36.53 21.59 -14.32
C GLY A 555 -36.06 20.50 -15.27
N VAL A 556 -36.69 20.35 -16.42
CA VAL A 556 -36.23 19.42 -17.49
C VAL A 556 -34.87 19.84 -18.04
N LEU A 557 -34.69 21.15 -18.30
CA LEU A 557 -33.39 21.69 -18.78
C LEU A 557 -32.26 21.44 -17.78
N VAL A 558 -32.53 21.76 -16.51
CA VAL A 558 -31.58 21.53 -15.41
C VAL A 558 -31.30 20.03 -15.26
N GLY A 559 -32.31 19.17 -15.32
CA GLY A 559 -32.16 17.72 -15.24
C GLY A 559 -31.28 17.16 -16.34
N ILE A 560 -31.49 17.57 -17.60
CA ILE A 560 -30.65 17.18 -18.72
C ILE A 560 -29.22 17.69 -18.54
N ALA A 561 -29.05 18.94 -18.09
CA ALA A 561 -27.73 19.51 -17.87
C ALA A 561 -26.95 18.78 -16.75
N LEU A 562 -27.64 18.43 -15.65
CA LEU A 562 -27.01 17.66 -14.56
C LEU A 562 -26.59 16.26 -15.00
N LEU A 563 -27.44 15.54 -15.73
CA LEU A 563 -27.11 14.20 -16.24
C LEU A 563 -25.96 14.23 -17.26
N ALA A 564 -26.01 15.19 -18.18
CA ALA A 564 -24.96 15.36 -19.18
C ALA A 564 -23.64 15.81 -18.54
N GLY A 565 -23.70 16.75 -17.58
CA GLY A 565 -22.54 17.22 -16.82
C GLY A 565 -21.93 16.12 -15.94
N LEU A 566 -22.77 15.29 -15.33
CA LEU A 566 -22.33 14.13 -14.55
C LEU A 566 -21.59 13.13 -15.44
N GLY A 567 -22.19 12.73 -16.56
CA GLY A 567 -21.54 11.77 -17.48
C GLY A 567 -20.24 12.31 -18.08
N LEU A 568 -20.23 13.59 -18.51
CA LEU A 568 -19.02 14.23 -19.03
C LEU A 568 -17.94 14.35 -17.95
N GLY A 569 -18.31 14.78 -16.75
CA GLY A 569 -17.37 14.94 -15.64
C GLY A 569 -16.79 13.61 -15.16
N GLU A 570 -17.57 12.53 -15.17
CA GLU A 570 -17.08 11.18 -14.85
C GLU A 570 -16.08 10.66 -15.87
N VAL A 571 -16.39 10.83 -17.17
CA VAL A 571 -15.46 10.44 -18.24
C VAL A 571 -14.15 11.23 -18.15
N LEU A 572 -14.25 12.55 -17.93
CA LEU A 572 -13.08 13.41 -17.78
C LEU A 572 -12.26 13.07 -16.53
N ALA A 573 -12.94 12.82 -15.40
CA ALA A 573 -12.25 12.43 -14.17
C ALA A 573 -11.42 11.17 -14.39
N ARG A 574 -11.99 10.13 -14.99
CA ARG A 574 -11.27 8.88 -15.26
C ARG A 574 -10.14 9.00 -16.30
N ALA A 575 -10.30 9.88 -17.27
CA ALA A 575 -9.31 10.06 -18.33
C ALA A 575 -8.16 11.00 -17.93
N VAL A 576 -8.45 12.05 -17.16
CA VAL A 576 -7.53 13.16 -16.91
C VAL A 576 -6.87 13.10 -15.54
N VAL A 577 -7.61 12.70 -14.50
CA VAL A 577 -7.08 12.72 -13.12
C VAL A 577 -5.83 11.85 -12.95
N PRO A 578 -5.75 10.61 -13.49
CA PRO A 578 -4.54 9.80 -13.35
C PRO A 578 -3.30 10.40 -14.03
N LEU A 579 -3.47 11.31 -14.99
CA LEU A 579 -2.38 11.98 -15.68
C LEU A 579 -1.87 13.22 -14.94
N ILE A 580 -2.70 13.82 -14.07
CA ILE A 580 -2.36 15.04 -13.32
C ILE A 580 -1.78 14.67 -11.95
N VAL A 581 -2.20 13.53 -11.37
CA VAL A 581 -1.70 13.06 -10.07
C VAL A 581 -0.34 12.40 -10.30
N LEU A 582 0.71 13.18 -10.08
CA LEU A 582 2.10 12.75 -10.21
C LEU A 582 2.81 12.86 -8.85
N THR A 583 3.94 12.17 -8.70
CA THR A 583 4.82 12.31 -7.54
C THR A 583 5.62 13.61 -7.60
N ASP A 584 6.36 13.94 -6.52
CA ASP A 584 7.33 15.02 -6.42
C ASP A 584 8.40 14.99 -7.54
N GLN A 585 8.70 13.81 -8.08
CA GLN A 585 9.63 13.58 -9.20
C GLN A 585 8.93 13.60 -10.57
N ALA A 586 7.68 14.06 -10.63
CA ALA A 586 6.83 14.06 -11.84
C ALA A 586 6.66 12.66 -12.47
N ALA A 587 6.84 11.60 -11.70
CA ALA A 587 6.61 10.22 -12.10
C ALA A 587 5.20 9.75 -11.70
N GLN A 588 4.75 8.66 -12.32
CA GLN A 588 3.50 8.03 -11.89
C GLN A 588 3.65 7.44 -10.49
N PRO A 589 2.67 7.68 -9.58
CA PRO A 589 2.73 7.15 -8.24
C PRO A 589 2.61 5.62 -8.21
N VAL A 590 3.32 5.03 -7.27
CA VAL A 590 3.24 3.60 -6.96
C VAL A 590 2.59 3.44 -5.59
N PRO A 591 1.47 2.71 -5.49
CA PRO A 591 0.70 2.03 -6.54
C PRO A 591 -0.10 2.99 -7.43
N ALA A 592 -0.55 2.49 -8.60
CA ALA A 592 -1.30 3.27 -9.57
C ALA A 592 -2.53 3.96 -8.95
N VAL A 593 -2.85 5.15 -9.46
CA VAL A 593 -3.92 6.00 -8.94
C VAL A 593 -5.29 5.39 -9.18
N LEU A 594 -6.11 5.30 -8.14
CA LEU A 594 -7.53 4.95 -8.23
C LEU A 594 -8.37 6.22 -8.18
N VAL A 595 -9.14 6.49 -9.24
CA VAL A 595 -10.03 7.67 -9.29
C VAL A 595 -11.17 7.48 -8.31
N GLU A 596 -11.27 8.37 -7.34
CA GLU A 596 -12.32 8.37 -6.32
C GLU A 596 -13.30 9.52 -6.53
N LEU A 597 -14.58 9.17 -6.64
CA LEU A 597 -15.69 10.11 -6.71
C LEU A 597 -16.54 9.95 -5.43
N PRO A 598 -16.35 10.80 -4.41
CA PRO A 598 -17.10 10.68 -3.17
C PRO A 598 -18.58 11.00 -3.40
N ALA A 599 -19.45 9.98 -3.40
CA ALA A 599 -20.87 10.08 -3.75
C ALA A 599 -21.60 11.18 -2.98
N GLY A 600 -21.30 11.35 -1.69
CA GLY A 600 -21.91 12.41 -0.86
C GLY A 600 -21.56 13.82 -1.34
N ARG A 601 -20.30 14.06 -1.71
CA ARG A 601 -19.84 15.37 -2.23
C ARG A 601 -20.39 15.63 -3.64
N VAL A 602 -20.47 14.58 -4.46
CA VAL A 602 -21.10 14.65 -5.80
C VAL A 602 -22.59 15.02 -5.67
N ALA A 603 -23.33 14.37 -4.78
CA ALA A 603 -24.72 14.70 -4.52
C ALA A 603 -24.89 16.15 -4.04
N LEU A 604 -24.02 16.63 -3.16
CA LEU A 604 -24.02 18.02 -2.68
C LEU A 604 -23.75 19.02 -3.81
N LEU A 605 -22.80 18.72 -4.69
CA LEU A 605 -22.49 19.53 -5.88
C LEU A 605 -23.72 19.62 -6.79
N LEU A 606 -24.35 18.49 -7.12
CA LEU A 606 -25.53 18.44 -7.98
C LEU A 606 -26.71 19.20 -7.36
N ALA A 607 -26.93 19.04 -6.07
CA ALA A 607 -27.96 19.77 -5.33
C ALA A 607 -27.68 21.28 -5.33
N GLY A 608 -26.45 21.72 -5.08
CA GLY A 608 -26.03 23.12 -5.10
C GLY A 608 -26.22 23.77 -6.47
N VAL A 609 -25.76 23.09 -7.54
CA VAL A 609 -25.92 23.55 -8.93
C VAL A 609 -27.40 23.59 -9.35
N ALA A 610 -28.23 22.65 -8.89
CA ALA A 610 -29.68 22.63 -9.16
C ALA A 610 -30.44 23.70 -8.35
N ALA A 611 -29.99 24.01 -7.14
CA ALA A 611 -30.64 24.98 -6.27
C ALA A 611 -30.63 26.40 -6.87
N VAL A 612 -29.55 26.82 -7.49
CA VAL A 612 -29.42 28.18 -8.06
C VAL A 612 -30.50 28.45 -9.12
N PRO A 613 -30.64 27.64 -10.18
CA PRO A 613 -31.73 27.81 -11.16
C PRO A 613 -33.11 27.77 -10.54
N THR A 614 -33.35 26.83 -9.62
CA THR A 614 -34.68 26.68 -8.98
C THR A 614 -35.02 27.88 -8.11
N LEU A 615 -34.07 28.42 -7.36
CA LEU A 615 -34.25 29.64 -6.57
C LEU A 615 -34.50 30.87 -7.46
N ILE A 616 -33.81 31.00 -8.58
CA ILE A 616 -34.03 32.08 -9.55
C ILE A 616 -35.45 32.00 -10.12
N VAL A 617 -35.87 30.82 -10.57
CA VAL A 617 -37.23 30.63 -11.10
C VAL A 617 -38.28 30.92 -10.03
N ALA A 618 -38.08 30.46 -8.80
CA ALA A 618 -38.97 30.74 -7.67
C ALA A 618 -39.03 32.25 -7.35
N ALA A 619 -37.87 32.93 -7.30
CA ALA A 619 -37.83 34.37 -7.05
C ALA A 619 -38.55 35.19 -8.12
N ILE A 620 -38.41 34.79 -9.39
CA ILE A 620 -39.11 35.46 -10.51
C ILE A 620 -40.63 35.15 -10.46
N ALA A 621 -41.00 33.91 -10.15
CA ALA A 621 -42.44 33.52 -10.03
C ALA A 621 -43.16 34.21 -8.86
N LEU A 622 -42.42 34.57 -7.79
CA LEU A 622 -42.96 35.27 -6.62
C LEU A 622 -43.01 36.80 -6.80
N ARG A 623 -42.34 37.39 -7.78
CA ARG A 623 -42.43 38.84 -8.05
C ARG A 623 -43.83 39.20 -8.46
N ARG A 624 -44.46 40.14 -7.70
CA ARG A 624 -45.77 40.70 -7.98
C ARG A 624 -45.68 41.73 -9.10
N THR A 625 -45.85 41.34 -10.35
CA THR A 625 -46.03 42.27 -11.46
C THR A 625 -47.52 42.61 -11.57
N ASP A 626 -47.84 43.89 -11.49
CA ASP A 626 -49.23 44.41 -11.62
C ASP A 626 -49.65 44.37 -13.10
N PRO A 627 -50.70 43.60 -13.48
CA PRO A 627 -51.07 43.42 -14.90
C PRO A 627 -51.51 44.72 -15.57
N ALA A 628 -51.99 45.71 -14.80
CA ALA A 628 -52.44 47.01 -15.29
C ALA A 628 -51.29 47.88 -15.86
N VAL A 629 -50.07 47.72 -15.34
CA VAL A 629 -48.88 48.45 -15.81
C VAL A 629 -48.36 47.87 -17.13
N THR A 630 -48.41 46.53 -17.29
CA THR A 630 -47.90 45.84 -18.50
C THR A 630 -48.80 46.06 -19.73
N LEU A 631 -50.09 46.19 -19.54
CA LEU A 631 -51.02 46.50 -20.64
C LEU A 631 -50.97 47.94 -21.10
N ARG A 632 -50.67 48.89 -20.20
CA ARG A 632 -50.48 50.33 -20.54
C ARG A 632 -49.20 50.61 -21.33
N THR A 633 -48.15 49.84 -21.11
CA THR A 633 -46.88 50.03 -21.87
C THR A 633 -46.90 49.35 -23.23
N GLN A 634 -47.79 48.41 -23.52
CA GLN A 634 -47.93 47.82 -24.86
C GLN A 634 -48.96 48.48 -25.75
N GLY A 635 -49.83 49.33 -25.22
CA GLY A 635 -50.82 50.10 -25.96
C GLY A 635 -50.38 51.47 -26.41
N GLY A 636 -49.12 51.82 -26.22
CA GLY A 636 -48.55 53.15 -26.51
C GLY A 636 -47.46 53.23 -27.56
N ASN A 637 -47.38 52.25 -28.50
CA ASN A 637 -46.56 52.34 -29.71
C ASN A 637 -47.45 52.05 -30.92
#